data_4615bfb18ea3cf3a8fa538bbd13f4a3d
#
_entry.id   4615bfb18ea3cf3a8fa538bbd13f4a3d
#
_cell.length_a   1.000
_cell.length_b   1.000
_cell.length_c   1.000
_cell.angle_alpha   90.00
_cell.angle_beta   90.00
_cell.angle_gamma   90.00
#
_symmetry.space_group_name_H-M   'P 1'
#
loop_
_entity.id
_entity.type
_entity.pdbx_description
1 polymer ?
#
loop_
_entity_poly.entity_id
_entity_poly.type
_entity_poly.pdbx_seq_one_letter_code
_entity_poly.pdbx_strand_id
1 'polypeptide(L)'
;MAANYASAKFHSSPEGLREVLELARPQLGDLALDVATGTGHVALALAPHVRRVYGLDLTREMLDQARRVTAERDVMNVEWVIGDAMRLPFDDETFDLYTVRAAPHHFPDVDQFLHEAYRVLRPGRHAVFVDCAPPMPARDVLQEVEMRRDPSHVMSMTVEEWVERLEHVGFEVDSAIPRELDWDFEDWMRTMAVPAPLVAELAAVVESAEGEARRQLRPERRDGRLWHAYWHALIRAERPQ
;
A
#
# COMPACT_ATOMS: atom_id res chain seq x y z
N MET A 1 15.39 -9.94 0.64
CA MET A 1 14.27 -9.05 0.27
C MET A 1 13.75 -8.24 1.46
N ALA A 2 13.35 -8.82 2.59
CA ALA A 2 12.82 -8.07 3.75
C ALA A 2 13.67 -6.87 4.22
N ALA A 3 15.00 -6.98 4.22
CA ALA A 3 15.91 -5.89 4.61
C ALA A 3 15.91 -4.71 3.61
N ASN A 4 15.72 -4.97 2.32
CA ASN A 4 15.65 -3.93 1.29
C ASN A 4 14.30 -3.20 1.34
N TYR A 5 13.21 -3.93 1.61
CA TYR A 5 11.88 -3.35 1.83
C TYR A 5 11.85 -2.43 3.06
N ALA A 6 12.48 -2.84 4.17
CA ALA A 6 12.55 -2.04 5.39
C ALA A 6 13.28 -0.71 5.21
N SER A 7 14.24 -0.65 4.27
CA SER A 7 15.05 0.55 3.99
C SER A 7 14.54 1.38 2.82
N ALA A 8 13.53 0.91 2.08
CA ALA A 8 12.96 1.65 0.97
C ALA A 8 12.31 2.93 1.48
N LYS A 9 12.84 4.09 1.05
CA LYS A 9 12.41 5.44 1.49
C LYS A 9 10.90 5.65 1.40
N PHE A 10 10.24 4.96 0.48
CA PHE A 10 8.80 5.05 0.31
C PHE A 10 8.01 4.43 1.47
N HIS A 11 8.35 3.20 1.90
CA HIS A 11 7.62 2.50 2.96
C HIS A 11 7.80 3.13 4.34
N SER A 12 8.95 3.74 4.59
CA SER A 12 9.30 4.39 5.86
C SER A 12 9.18 5.91 5.84
N SER A 13 8.70 6.51 4.74
CA SER A 13 8.66 7.97 4.63
C SER A 13 7.75 8.58 5.71
N PRO A 14 8.26 9.51 6.54
CA PRO A 14 7.45 10.14 7.59
C PRO A 14 6.22 10.85 7.03
N GLU A 15 6.32 11.36 5.80
CA GLU A 15 5.22 12.03 5.10
C GLU A 15 4.10 11.05 4.75
N GLY A 16 4.41 9.92 4.12
CA GLY A 16 3.41 8.91 3.77
C GLY A 16 2.74 8.27 5.00
N LEU A 17 3.47 8.12 6.13
CA LEU A 17 2.87 7.66 7.38
C LEU A 17 1.94 8.71 7.99
N ARG A 18 2.30 9.99 7.93
CA ARG A 18 1.44 11.09 8.40
C ARG A 18 0.14 11.15 7.59
N GLU A 19 0.19 10.97 6.27
CA GLU A 19 -1.00 10.93 5.42
C GLU A 19 -1.95 9.79 5.78
N VAL A 20 -1.41 8.60 6.08
CA VAL A 20 -2.24 7.49 6.59
C VAL A 20 -2.92 7.88 7.90
N LEU A 21 -2.21 8.51 8.85
CA LEU A 21 -2.79 8.94 10.12
C LEU A 21 -3.86 10.04 9.94
N GLU A 22 -3.64 10.99 9.03
CA GLU A 22 -4.59 12.06 8.71
C GLU A 22 -5.89 11.50 8.10
N LEU A 23 -5.79 10.48 7.25
CA LEU A 23 -6.95 9.77 6.70
C LEU A 23 -7.63 8.88 7.74
N ALA A 24 -6.86 8.11 8.49
CA ALA A 24 -7.34 7.16 9.47
C ALA A 24 -8.07 7.83 10.65
N ARG A 25 -7.64 9.04 11.07
CA ARG A 25 -8.18 9.76 12.23
C ARG A 25 -8.36 8.87 13.45
N PRO A 26 -7.30 8.12 13.87
CA PRO A 26 -7.40 7.12 14.91
C PRO A 26 -7.84 7.72 16.24
N GLN A 27 -8.58 6.94 17.05
CA GLN A 27 -9.04 7.33 18.38
C GLN A 27 -8.40 6.46 19.46
N LEU A 28 -8.12 7.00 20.64
CA LEU A 28 -7.45 6.28 21.74
C LEU A 28 -8.16 4.98 22.18
N GLY A 29 -9.47 4.88 21.92
CA GLY A 29 -10.26 3.68 22.20
C GLY A 29 -10.25 2.61 21.12
N ASP A 30 -9.75 2.92 19.92
CA ASP A 30 -9.86 2.06 18.77
C ASP A 30 -9.03 0.77 18.88
N LEU A 31 -9.60 -0.30 18.35
CA LEU A 31 -8.91 -1.52 18.00
C LEU A 31 -8.61 -1.46 16.50
N ALA A 32 -7.34 -1.32 16.15
CA ALA A 32 -6.91 -1.17 14.76
C ALA A 32 -6.32 -2.46 14.18
N LEU A 33 -6.56 -2.70 12.90
CA LEU A 33 -5.93 -3.76 12.10
C LEU A 33 -5.14 -3.11 10.97
N ASP A 34 -3.86 -3.45 10.86
CA ASP A 34 -2.98 -3.09 9.75
C ASP A 34 -2.63 -4.35 8.96
N VAL A 35 -3.18 -4.48 7.74
CA VAL A 35 -3.07 -5.68 6.92
C VAL A 35 -1.92 -5.56 5.93
N ALA A 36 -1.22 -6.69 5.71
CA ALA A 36 0.05 -6.74 4.99
C ALA A 36 1.04 -5.70 5.56
N THR A 37 1.14 -5.70 6.87
CA THR A 37 1.86 -4.70 7.68
C THR A 37 3.36 -4.66 7.39
N GLY A 38 3.92 -5.69 6.76
CA GLY A 38 5.34 -5.83 6.50
C GLY A 38 6.18 -5.72 7.76
N THR A 39 7.10 -4.77 7.78
CA THR A 39 7.94 -4.50 8.96
C THR A 39 7.29 -3.58 10.00
N GLY A 40 5.99 -3.32 9.88
CA GLY A 40 5.17 -2.68 10.91
C GLY A 40 5.15 -1.16 10.91
N HIS A 41 5.53 -0.50 9.82
CA HIS A 41 5.62 0.97 9.78
C HIS A 41 4.29 1.67 10.09
N VAL A 42 3.18 1.23 9.47
CA VAL A 42 1.85 1.82 9.71
C VAL A 42 1.35 1.42 11.10
N ALA A 43 1.45 0.15 11.48
CA ALA A 43 1.05 -0.33 12.81
C ALA A 43 1.75 0.44 13.94
N LEU A 44 3.07 0.68 13.83
CA LEU A 44 3.84 1.45 14.80
C LEU A 44 3.50 2.95 14.79
N ALA A 45 3.11 3.51 13.65
CA ALA A 45 2.64 4.88 13.56
C ALA A 45 1.24 5.04 14.21
N LEU A 46 0.36 4.05 14.10
CA LEU A 46 -0.95 4.02 14.74
C LEU A 46 -0.89 3.80 16.25
N ALA A 47 0.08 3.02 16.74
CA ALA A 47 0.14 2.56 18.13
C ALA A 47 0.00 3.68 19.19
N PRO A 48 0.61 4.90 19.05
CA PRO A 48 0.43 5.98 20.02
C PRO A 48 -1.00 6.57 20.06
N HIS A 49 -1.82 6.28 19.07
CA HIS A 49 -3.11 6.94 18.84
C HIS A 49 -4.33 6.04 19.08
N VAL A 50 -4.10 4.73 19.34
CA VAL A 50 -5.16 3.74 19.50
C VAL A 50 -4.97 2.89 20.77
N ARG A 51 -6.00 2.16 21.17
CA ARG A 51 -5.92 1.22 22.29
C ARG A 51 -4.96 0.06 21.99
N ARG A 52 -5.07 -0.52 20.80
CA ARG A 52 -4.23 -1.63 20.33
C ARG A 52 -4.22 -1.71 18.81
N VAL A 53 -3.10 -2.15 18.25
CA VAL A 53 -2.97 -2.49 16.83
C VAL A 53 -2.69 -3.97 16.68
N TYR A 54 -3.37 -4.62 15.73
CA TYR A 54 -2.99 -5.91 15.18
C TYR A 54 -2.32 -5.67 13.84
N GLY A 55 -1.05 -6.04 13.70
CA GLY A 55 -0.33 -6.02 12.43
C GLY A 55 -0.30 -7.42 11.84
N LEU A 56 -1.01 -7.63 10.72
CA LEU A 56 -1.09 -8.92 10.06
C LEU A 56 -0.22 -8.95 8.81
N ASP A 57 0.54 -10.01 8.63
CA ASP A 57 1.31 -10.26 7.41
C ASP A 57 1.39 -11.76 7.12
N LEU A 58 1.49 -12.12 5.84
CA LEU A 58 1.65 -13.50 5.39
C LEU A 58 3.07 -14.02 5.68
N THR A 59 4.05 -13.12 5.76
CA THR A 59 5.48 -13.43 5.79
C THR A 59 6.04 -13.36 7.21
N ARG A 60 6.46 -14.50 7.74
CA ARG A 60 7.03 -14.62 9.08
C ARG A 60 8.25 -13.71 9.28
N GLU A 61 9.13 -13.65 8.29
CA GLU A 61 10.36 -12.86 8.32
C GLU A 61 10.08 -11.35 8.46
N MET A 62 8.98 -10.86 7.87
CA MET A 62 8.53 -9.47 8.02
C MET A 62 8.10 -9.21 9.45
N LEU A 63 7.29 -10.10 10.02
CA LEU A 63 6.83 -9.97 11.41
C LEU A 63 7.96 -10.12 12.43
N ASP A 64 8.96 -10.95 12.15
CA ASP A 64 10.14 -11.07 13.03
C ASP A 64 10.96 -9.76 13.05
N GLN A 65 11.05 -9.08 11.91
CA GLN A 65 11.62 -7.73 11.84
C GLN A 65 10.75 -6.72 12.60
N ALA A 66 9.43 -6.74 12.41
CA ALA A 66 8.49 -5.87 13.10
C ALA A 66 8.59 -6.04 14.64
N ARG A 67 8.68 -7.27 15.14
CA ARG A 67 8.87 -7.57 16.58
C ARG A 67 10.15 -6.95 17.13
N ARG A 68 11.26 -7.00 16.37
CA ARG A 68 12.53 -6.38 16.79
C ARG A 68 12.41 -4.87 16.92
N VAL A 69 11.84 -4.20 15.90
CA VAL A 69 11.63 -2.76 15.91
C VAL A 69 10.70 -2.33 17.04
N THR A 70 9.65 -3.12 17.32
CA THR A 70 8.72 -2.88 18.42
C THR A 70 9.42 -2.94 19.77
N ALA A 71 10.24 -3.98 19.98
CA ALA A 71 11.00 -4.14 21.21
C ALA A 71 12.04 -3.01 21.43
N GLU A 72 12.71 -2.57 20.36
CA GLU A 72 13.69 -1.46 20.42
C GLU A 72 13.03 -0.11 20.76
N ARG A 73 11.73 0.03 20.50
CA ARG A 73 10.96 1.26 20.74
C ARG A 73 10.05 1.22 21.98
N ASP A 74 10.10 0.13 22.77
CA ASP A 74 9.26 -0.10 23.95
C ASP A 74 7.74 0.06 23.66
N VAL A 75 7.28 -0.31 22.45
CA VAL A 75 5.87 -0.25 22.08
C VAL A 75 5.16 -1.51 22.55
N MET A 76 4.17 -1.38 23.47
CA MET A 76 3.54 -2.50 24.18
C MET A 76 2.14 -2.86 23.66
N ASN A 77 1.54 -2.04 22.81
CA ASN A 77 0.17 -2.19 22.36
C ASN A 77 0.03 -2.64 20.90
N VAL A 78 1.06 -3.30 20.34
CA VAL A 78 1.02 -3.91 19.02
C VAL A 78 1.14 -5.43 19.14
N GLU A 79 0.28 -6.15 18.42
CA GLU A 79 0.29 -7.60 18.31
C GLU A 79 0.53 -8.02 16.85
N TRP A 80 1.46 -8.93 16.62
CA TRP A 80 1.86 -9.38 15.29
C TRP A 80 1.26 -10.75 14.99
N VAL A 81 0.44 -10.82 13.94
CA VAL A 81 -0.35 -11.98 13.55
C VAL A 81 0.07 -12.48 12.16
N ILE A 82 0.38 -13.77 12.05
CA ILE A 82 0.55 -14.39 10.72
C ILE A 82 -0.84 -14.70 10.16
N GLY A 83 -1.10 -14.24 8.93
CA GLY A 83 -2.38 -14.48 8.28
C GLY A 83 -2.40 -14.01 6.84
N ASP A 84 -3.42 -14.48 6.13
CA ASP A 84 -3.71 -14.10 4.75
C ASP A 84 -4.74 -12.97 4.74
N ALA A 85 -4.48 -11.91 3.97
CA ALA A 85 -5.39 -10.77 3.80
C ALA A 85 -6.74 -11.17 3.18
N MET A 86 -6.76 -12.24 2.38
CA MET A 86 -7.97 -12.79 1.76
C MET A 86 -8.73 -13.78 2.65
N ARG A 87 -8.22 -14.05 3.84
CA ARG A 87 -8.84 -14.91 4.86
C ARG A 87 -8.35 -14.53 6.26
N LEU A 88 -8.87 -13.43 6.76
CA LEU A 88 -8.45 -12.86 8.04
C LEU A 88 -8.86 -13.77 9.23
N PRO A 89 -7.93 -14.10 10.15
CA PRO A 89 -8.20 -14.97 11.31
C PRO A 89 -8.89 -14.20 12.46
N PHE A 90 -9.86 -13.37 12.13
CA PHE A 90 -10.60 -12.56 13.09
C PHE A 90 -12.10 -12.71 12.87
N ASP A 91 -12.87 -12.54 13.95
CA ASP A 91 -14.32 -12.54 13.89
C ASP A 91 -14.85 -11.31 13.16
N ASP A 92 -16.11 -11.39 12.72
CA ASP A 92 -16.83 -10.26 12.12
C ASP A 92 -16.86 -9.08 13.10
N GLU A 93 -16.88 -7.87 12.59
CA GLU A 93 -17.12 -6.64 13.36
C GLU A 93 -16.18 -6.50 14.58
N THR A 94 -14.92 -6.88 14.42
CA THR A 94 -13.91 -6.85 15.47
C THR A 94 -13.25 -5.48 15.60
N PHE A 95 -12.94 -4.82 14.48
CA PHE A 95 -12.06 -3.65 14.44
C PHE A 95 -12.82 -2.33 14.29
N ASP A 96 -12.25 -1.29 14.90
CA ASP A 96 -12.73 0.09 14.79
C ASP A 96 -12.02 0.85 13.67
N LEU A 97 -10.83 0.39 13.27
CA LEU A 97 -10.03 0.97 12.18
C LEU A 97 -9.33 -0.15 11.41
N TYR A 98 -9.37 -0.05 10.08
CA TYR A 98 -8.66 -0.94 9.17
C TYR A 98 -7.69 -0.12 8.31
N THR A 99 -6.46 -0.60 8.13
CA THR A 99 -5.47 0.02 7.24
C THR A 99 -4.77 -1.03 6.38
N VAL A 100 -4.47 -0.66 5.14
CA VAL A 100 -3.58 -1.39 4.25
C VAL A 100 -2.79 -0.39 3.42
N ARG A 101 -1.48 -0.65 3.23
CA ARG A 101 -0.64 0.26 2.47
C ARG A 101 0.38 -0.49 1.62
N ALA A 102 0.43 -0.16 0.31
CA ALA A 102 1.40 -0.64 -0.67
C ALA A 102 1.52 -2.19 -0.70
N ALA A 103 0.36 -2.85 -0.74
CA ALA A 103 0.25 -4.30 -0.74
C ALA A 103 -0.86 -4.87 -1.65
N PRO A 104 -2.04 -4.24 -1.79
CA PRO A 104 -3.14 -4.83 -2.56
C PRO A 104 -2.79 -5.17 -4.01
N HIS A 105 -1.84 -4.45 -4.62
CA HIS A 105 -1.35 -4.77 -5.97
C HIS A 105 -0.66 -6.15 -6.08
N HIS A 106 -0.39 -6.81 -4.95
CA HIS A 106 0.12 -8.19 -4.89
C HIS A 106 -0.99 -9.23 -4.67
N PHE A 107 -2.22 -8.83 -4.38
CA PHE A 107 -3.27 -9.76 -4.02
C PHE A 107 -3.90 -10.40 -5.26
N PRO A 108 -3.95 -11.75 -5.34
CA PRO A 108 -4.51 -12.44 -6.49
C PRO A 108 -6.04 -12.29 -6.58
N ASP A 109 -6.72 -12.01 -5.47
CA ASP A 109 -8.17 -11.81 -5.40
C ASP A 109 -8.48 -10.57 -4.55
N VAL A 110 -8.52 -9.41 -5.22
CA VAL A 110 -8.80 -8.13 -4.57
C VAL A 110 -10.23 -8.06 -4.03
N ASP A 111 -11.20 -8.68 -4.70
CA ASP A 111 -12.59 -8.64 -4.25
C ASP A 111 -12.75 -9.45 -2.95
N GLN A 112 -12.11 -10.61 -2.85
CA GLN A 112 -12.09 -11.40 -1.61
C GLN A 112 -11.40 -10.62 -0.47
N PHE A 113 -10.30 -9.95 -0.75
CA PHE A 113 -9.62 -9.09 0.22
C PHE A 113 -10.54 -7.96 0.72
N LEU A 114 -11.25 -7.28 -0.17
CA LEU A 114 -12.18 -6.20 0.21
C LEU A 114 -13.37 -6.71 1.01
N HIS A 115 -13.90 -7.89 0.69
CA HIS A 115 -14.96 -8.54 1.50
C HIS A 115 -14.47 -8.86 2.93
N GLU A 116 -13.23 -9.32 3.09
CA GLU A 116 -12.65 -9.57 4.41
C GLU A 116 -12.43 -8.27 5.20
N ALA A 117 -11.96 -7.20 4.52
CA ALA A 117 -11.84 -5.87 5.14
C ALA A 117 -13.20 -5.38 5.65
N TYR A 118 -14.23 -5.50 4.83
CA TYR A 118 -15.60 -5.14 5.21
C TYR A 118 -16.11 -5.98 6.37
N ARG A 119 -15.93 -7.30 6.30
CA ARG A 119 -16.41 -8.26 7.32
C ARG A 119 -15.88 -7.95 8.71
N VAL A 120 -14.56 -7.72 8.83
CA VAL A 120 -13.93 -7.52 10.14
C VAL A 120 -14.07 -6.13 10.72
N LEU A 121 -14.42 -5.13 9.90
CA LEU A 121 -14.64 -3.76 10.32
C LEU A 121 -16.05 -3.61 10.90
N ARG A 122 -16.20 -2.92 12.01
CA ARG A 122 -17.53 -2.63 12.62
C ARG A 122 -18.33 -1.66 11.78
N PRO A 123 -19.67 -1.75 11.78
CA PRO A 123 -20.54 -0.71 11.20
C PRO A 123 -20.25 0.68 11.77
N GLY A 124 -20.32 1.71 10.93
CA GLY A 124 -20.00 3.10 11.27
C GLY A 124 -18.50 3.36 11.50
N ARG A 125 -17.63 2.45 11.03
CA ARG A 125 -16.18 2.56 11.20
C ARG A 125 -15.46 2.63 9.85
N HIS A 126 -14.19 3.01 9.86
CA HIS A 126 -13.47 3.43 8.67
C HIS A 126 -12.31 2.51 8.32
N ALA A 127 -12.11 2.36 7.02
CA ALA A 127 -10.93 1.75 6.44
C ALA A 127 -10.11 2.78 5.65
N VAL A 128 -8.79 2.60 5.63
CA VAL A 128 -7.86 3.38 4.81
C VAL A 128 -7.10 2.45 3.90
N PHE A 129 -7.18 2.71 2.60
CA PHE A 129 -6.48 1.99 1.56
C PHE A 129 -5.50 2.94 0.87
N VAL A 130 -4.22 2.56 0.85
CA VAL A 130 -3.18 3.31 0.13
C VAL A 130 -2.41 2.35 -0.75
N ASP A 131 -2.50 2.55 -2.06
CA ASP A 131 -1.79 1.68 -3.00
C ASP A 131 -1.42 2.43 -4.29
N CYS A 132 -0.58 1.80 -5.13
CA CYS A 132 -0.28 2.33 -6.45
C CYS A 132 -1.57 2.40 -7.29
N ALA A 133 -1.79 3.54 -7.93
CA ALA A 133 -3.02 3.79 -8.69
C ALA A 133 -2.76 4.74 -9.87
N PRO A 134 -1.98 4.33 -10.86
CA PRO A 134 -1.74 5.14 -12.04
C PRO A 134 -3.00 5.29 -12.88
N PRO A 135 -3.23 6.48 -13.47
CA PRO A 135 -4.37 6.70 -14.37
C PRO A 135 -4.17 5.99 -15.70
N MET A 136 -5.28 5.70 -16.41
CA MET A 136 -5.21 5.22 -17.78
C MET A 136 -4.84 6.35 -18.76
N PRO A 137 -3.97 6.14 -19.76
CA PRO A 137 -3.28 4.89 -20.11
C PRO A 137 -1.89 4.70 -19.50
N ALA A 138 -1.41 5.57 -18.58
CA ALA A 138 -0.11 5.40 -17.91
C ALA A 138 -0.01 4.07 -17.15
N ARG A 139 -1.15 3.58 -16.61
CA ARG A 139 -1.23 2.28 -15.93
C ARG A 139 -0.71 1.15 -16.80
N ASP A 140 -1.07 1.08 -18.07
CA ASP A 140 -0.69 -0.03 -18.95
C ASP A 140 0.84 -0.10 -19.13
N VAL A 141 1.49 1.06 -19.24
CA VAL A 141 2.95 1.16 -19.32
C VAL A 141 3.60 0.73 -18.01
N LEU A 142 3.10 1.25 -16.87
CA LEU A 142 3.65 0.93 -15.56
C LEU A 142 3.37 -0.51 -15.15
N GLN A 143 2.22 -1.08 -15.54
CA GLN A 143 1.89 -2.50 -15.31
C GLN A 143 2.90 -3.43 -15.98
N GLU A 144 3.31 -3.14 -17.23
CA GLU A 144 4.35 -3.91 -17.91
C GLU A 144 5.69 -3.83 -17.14
N VAL A 145 6.06 -2.65 -16.68
CA VAL A 145 7.28 -2.44 -15.89
C VAL A 145 7.21 -3.20 -14.56
N GLU A 146 6.09 -3.06 -13.82
CA GLU A 146 5.91 -3.69 -12.52
C GLU A 146 5.97 -5.21 -12.59
N MET A 147 5.24 -5.84 -13.52
CA MET A 147 5.22 -7.30 -13.68
C MET A 147 6.60 -7.88 -14.01
N ARG A 148 7.45 -7.13 -14.71
CA ARG A 148 8.82 -7.58 -15.05
C ARG A 148 9.82 -7.25 -13.94
N ARG A 149 9.59 -6.19 -13.17
CA ARG A 149 10.42 -5.75 -12.05
C ARG A 149 10.19 -6.59 -10.81
N ASP A 150 8.93 -6.93 -10.52
CA ASP A 150 8.49 -7.64 -9.32
C ASP A 150 7.56 -8.80 -9.70
N PRO A 151 8.06 -10.05 -9.64
CA PRO A 151 7.27 -11.22 -9.98
C PRO A 151 6.04 -11.46 -9.08
N SER A 152 5.95 -10.78 -7.93
CA SER A 152 4.79 -10.85 -7.04
C SER A 152 3.70 -9.85 -7.37
N HIS A 153 3.98 -8.89 -8.27
CA HIS A 153 2.99 -7.90 -8.71
C HIS A 153 1.88 -8.56 -9.54
N VAL A 154 0.64 -8.29 -9.17
CA VAL A 154 -0.54 -8.82 -9.87
C VAL A 154 -1.15 -7.73 -10.74
N MET A 155 -1.63 -6.65 -10.13
CA MET A 155 -2.31 -5.56 -10.85
C MET A 155 -2.35 -4.27 -10.05
N SER A 156 -2.05 -3.14 -10.71
CA SER A 156 -2.38 -1.82 -10.20
C SER A 156 -3.77 -1.42 -10.65
N MET A 157 -4.61 -0.97 -9.72
CA MET A 157 -5.94 -0.41 -10.03
C MET A 157 -5.85 1.10 -10.20
N THR A 158 -6.71 1.69 -11.04
CA THR A 158 -6.92 3.14 -11.03
C THR A 158 -7.73 3.57 -9.80
N VAL A 159 -7.80 4.87 -9.53
CA VAL A 159 -8.62 5.39 -8.41
C VAL A 159 -10.11 5.05 -8.63
N GLU A 160 -10.57 5.14 -9.86
CA GLU A 160 -11.96 4.83 -10.23
C GLU A 160 -12.29 3.35 -10.01
N GLU A 161 -11.39 2.44 -10.41
CA GLU A 161 -11.54 1.00 -10.17
C GLU A 161 -11.54 0.66 -8.66
N TRP A 162 -10.74 1.38 -7.87
CA TRP A 162 -10.76 1.26 -6.41
C TRP A 162 -12.12 1.65 -5.83
N VAL A 163 -12.65 2.81 -6.23
CA VAL A 163 -13.95 3.32 -5.74
C VAL A 163 -15.07 2.35 -6.12
N GLU A 164 -15.12 1.93 -7.39
CA GLU A 164 -16.15 0.99 -7.89
C GLU A 164 -16.15 -0.33 -7.08
N ARG A 165 -14.97 -0.91 -6.81
CA ARG A 165 -14.88 -2.17 -6.05
C ARG A 165 -15.24 -1.99 -4.58
N LEU A 166 -14.83 -0.89 -3.94
CA LEU A 166 -15.20 -0.60 -2.56
C LEU A 166 -16.71 -0.43 -2.41
N GLU A 167 -17.35 0.33 -3.30
CA GLU A 167 -18.80 0.52 -3.30
C GLU A 167 -19.56 -0.79 -3.61
N HIS A 168 -19.00 -1.64 -4.49
CA HIS A 168 -19.59 -2.95 -4.81
C HIS A 168 -19.63 -3.88 -3.58
N VAL A 169 -18.62 -3.81 -2.73
CA VAL A 169 -18.54 -4.58 -1.46
C VAL A 169 -19.47 -4.00 -0.39
N GLY A 170 -19.87 -2.73 -0.52
CA GLY A 170 -20.79 -2.06 0.40
C GLY A 170 -20.15 -0.94 1.24
N PHE A 171 -18.92 -0.56 0.99
CA PHE A 171 -18.32 0.62 1.59
C PHE A 171 -18.93 1.91 1.02
N GLU A 172 -19.02 2.94 1.85
CA GLU A 172 -19.22 4.32 1.41
C GLU A 172 -17.86 5.01 1.35
N VAL A 173 -17.48 5.52 0.16
CA VAL A 173 -16.16 6.15 -0.04
C VAL A 173 -16.23 7.63 0.36
N ASP A 174 -15.60 7.97 1.49
CA ASP A 174 -15.53 9.35 2.00
C ASP A 174 -14.62 10.23 1.14
N SER A 175 -13.50 9.67 0.72
CA SER A 175 -12.51 10.33 -0.12
C SER A 175 -11.64 9.34 -0.87
N ALA A 176 -11.33 9.69 -2.13
CA ALA A 176 -10.37 8.96 -2.96
C ALA A 176 -9.49 9.99 -3.69
N ILE A 177 -8.26 10.16 -3.21
CA ILE A 177 -7.36 11.22 -3.65
C ILE A 177 -6.22 10.60 -4.45
N PRO A 178 -6.10 10.89 -5.74
CA PRO A 178 -4.92 10.54 -6.51
C PRO A 178 -3.74 11.41 -6.04
N ARG A 179 -2.66 10.77 -5.61
CA ARG A 179 -1.43 11.45 -5.26
C ARG A 179 -0.36 11.15 -6.30
N GLU A 180 0.02 12.16 -7.03
CA GLU A 180 1.13 12.09 -7.97
C GLU A 180 2.46 12.31 -7.26
N LEU A 181 3.45 11.50 -7.62
CA LEU A 181 4.81 11.52 -7.10
C LEU A 181 5.80 11.67 -8.27
N ASP A 182 6.87 12.38 -8.03
CA ASP A 182 8.03 12.41 -8.94
C ASP A 182 8.99 11.28 -8.52
N TRP A 183 9.17 10.27 -9.38
CA TRP A 183 9.77 8.99 -9.01
C TRP A 183 11.10 8.78 -9.72
N ASP A 184 12.13 8.50 -8.95
CA ASP A 184 13.44 8.13 -9.47
C ASP A 184 13.43 6.64 -9.85
N PHE A 185 13.52 6.38 -11.15
CA PHE A 185 13.41 5.05 -11.72
C PHE A 185 14.51 4.11 -11.25
N GLU A 186 15.77 4.57 -11.20
CA GLU A 186 16.89 3.74 -10.77
C GLU A 186 16.80 3.40 -9.27
N ASP A 187 16.34 4.33 -8.42
CA ASP A 187 16.08 4.03 -7.01
C ASP A 187 14.95 3.01 -6.86
N TRP A 188 13.91 3.13 -7.65
CA TRP A 188 12.79 2.18 -7.67
C TRP A 188 13.24 0.78 -8.09
N MET A 189 14.03 0.65 -9.16
CA MET A 189 14.59 -0.64 -9.60
C MET A 189 15.47 -1.27 -8.52
N ARG A 190 16.21 -0.45 -7.78
CA ARG A 190 17.13 -0.91 -6.72
C ARG A 190 16.39 -1.57 -5.56
N THR A 191 15.16 -1.17 -5.26
CA THR A 191 14.37 -1.77 -4.16
C THR A 191 14.17 -3.27 -4.33
N MET A 192 14.06 -3.74 -5.57
CA MET A 192 13.92 -5.16 -5.94
C MET A 192 15.21 -5.82 -6.44
N ALA A 193 16.34 -5.10 -6.34
CA ALA A 193 17.65 -5.56 -6.84
C ALA A 193 17.59 -5.99 -8.32
N VAL A 194 16.84 -5.24 -9.15
CA VAL A 194 16.66 -5.55 -10.57
C VAL A 194 18.01 -5.53 -11.30
N PRO A 195 18.34 -6.56 -12.11
CA PRO A 195 19.61 -6.61 -12.84
C PRO A 195 19.75 -5.45 -13.84
N ALA A 196 20.96 -4.90 -13.98
CA ALA A 196 21.20 -3.71 -14.82
C ALA A 196 20.73 -3.85 -16.29
N PRO A 197 20.88 -5.00 -16.98
CA PRO A 197 20.31 -5.15 -18.32
C PRO A 197 18.79 -4.98 -18.36
N LEU A 198 18.08 -5.55 -17.38
CA LEU A 198 16.63 -5.40 -17.28
C LEU A 198 16.23 -3.98 -16.90
N VAL A 199 16.98 -3.28 -16.05
CA VAL A 199 16.74 -1.84 -15.75
C VAL A 199 16.76 -1.01 -17.03
N ALA A 200 17.73 -1.23 -17.93
CA ALA A 200 17.80 -0.51 -19.20
C ALA A 200 16.61 -0.81 -20.13
N GLU A 201 16.17 -2.07 -20.19
CA GLU A 201 14.98 -2.45 -20.96
C GLU A 201 13.72 -1.78 -20.42
N LEU A 202 13.51 -1.83 -19.11
CA LEU A 202 12.34 -1.23 -18.47
C LEU A 202 12.33 0.30 -18.56
N ALA A 203 13.50 0.93 -18.47
CA ALA A 203 13.63 2.37 -18.72
C ALA A 203 13.19 2.73 -20.16
N ALA A 204 13.57 1.92 -21.14
CA ALA A 204 13.16 2.14 -22.53
C ALA A 204 11.63 2.00 -22.71
N VAL A 205 10.96 1.12 -21.97
CA VAL A 205 9.49 1.01 -21.98
C VAL A 205 8.87 2.35 -21.54
N VAL A 206 9.31 2.93 -20.43
CA VAL A 206 8.79 4.23 -19.92
C VAL A 206 9.12 5.36 -20.87
N GLU A 207 10.35 5.41 -21.41
CA GLU A 207 10.80 6.47 -22.33
C GLU A 207 10.11 6.42 -23.70
N SER A 208 9.73 5.22 -24.16
CA SER A 208 9.03 5.01 -25.42
C SER A 208 7.51 5.26 -25.36
N ALA A 209 6.98 5.57 -24.18
CA ALA A 209 5.56 5.91 -24.06
C ALA A 209 5.19 7.08 -24.98
N GLU A 210 4.03 6.99 -25.62
CA GLU A 210 3.53 7.97 -26.57
C GLU A 210 2.16 8.55 -26.15
N GLY A 211 1.69 9.56 -26.86
CA GLY A 211 0.37 10.11 -26.70
C GLY A 211 0.06 10.57 -25.26
N GLU A 212 -1.10 10.14 -24.74
CA GLU A 212 -1.56 10.49 -23.40
C GLU A 212 -0.70 9.84 -22.31
N ALA A 213 -0.29 8.57 -22.49
CA ALA A 213 0.59 7.89 -21.53
C ALA A 213 1.88 8.68 -21.29
N ARG A 214 2.51 9.20 -22.35
CA ARG A 214 3.70 10.05 -22.24
C ARG A 214 3.43 11.37 -21.50
N ARG A 215 2.28 12.01 -21.78
CA ARG A 215 1.89 13.24 -21.08
C ARG A 215 1.70 13.03 -19.59
N GLN A 216 1.13 11.89 -19.21
CA GLN A 216 0.95 11.52 -17.82
C GLN A 216 2.28 11.15 -17.18
N LEU A 217 3.02 10.20 -17.73
CA LEU A 217 4.30 9.71 -17.18
C LEU A 217 5.40 10.77 -17.13
N ARG A 218 5.45 11.70 -18.10
CA ARG A 218 6.46 12.76 -18.19
C ARG A 218 7.90 12.26 -18.02
N PRO A 219 8.35 11.21 -18.75
CA PRO A 219 9.68 10.67 -18.60
C PRO A 219 10.74 11.72 -18.92
N GLU A 220 11.68 11.94 -18.01
CA GLU A 220 12.74 12.93 -18.11
C GLU A 220 14.06 12.38 -17.57
N ARG A 221 15.18 12.67 -18.27
CA ARG A 221 16.52 12.38 -17.76
C ARG A 221 17.07 13.60 -17.01
N ARG A 222 17.33 13.43 -15.70
CA ARG A 222 17.98 14.42 -14.83
C ARG A 222 19.30 13.83 -14.32
N ASP A 223 20.41 14.46 -14.63
CA ASP A 223 21.76 13.98 -14.28
C ASP A 223 22.01 12.50 -14.64
N GLY A 224 21.48 12.08 -15.81
CA GLY A 224 21.60 10.72 -16.34
C GLY A 224 20.63 9.70 -15.76
N ARG A 225 19.83 10.06 -14.76
CA ARG A 225 18.81 9.21 -14.12
C ARG A 225 17.42 9.49 -14.72
N LEU A 226 16.65 8.45 -14.92
CA LEU A 226 15.28 8.56 -15.41
C LEU A 226 14.33 8.92 -14.26
N TRP A 227 13.54 9.96 -14.46
CA TRP A 227 12.44 10.35 -13.59
C TRP A 227 11.13 10.25 -14.34
N HIS A 228 10.07 9.87 -13.62
CA HIS A 228 8.73 9.80 -14.17
C HIS A 228 7.68 10.02 -13.08
N ALA A 229 6.47 10.36 -13.50
CA ALA A 229 5.34 10.43 -12.58
C ALA A 229 4.91 9.02 -12.18
N TYR A 230 4.55 8.86 -10.90
CA TYR A 230 3.97 7.67 -10.31
C TYR A 230 2.81 8.07 -9.40
N TRP A 231 1.82 7.21 -9.23
CA TRP A 231 0.62 7.60 -8.49
C TRP A 231 0.26 6.59 -7.42
N HIS A 232 -0.28 7.14 -6.32
CA HIS A 232 -0.99 6.38 -5.29
C HIS A 232 -2.43 6.86 -5.21
N ALA A 233 -3.35 5.95 -4.88
CA ALA A 233 -4.63 6.29 -4.32
C ALA A 233 -4.50 6.38 -2.80
N LEU A 234 -5.05 7.45 -2.22
CA LEU A 234 -5.24 7.60 -0.77
C LEU A 234 -6.75 7.60 -0.55
N ILE A 235 -7.27 6.49 -0.04
CA ILE A 235 -8.71 6.26 0.05
C ILE A 235 -9.11 6.08 1.51
N ARG A 236 -10.14 6.81 1.92
CA ARG A 236 -10.89 6.56 3.15
C ARG A 236 -12.29 6.12 2.78
N ALA A 237 -12.74 5.05 3.40
CA ALA A 237 -14.09 4.52 3.21
C ALA A 237 -14.70 4.12 4.55
N GLU A 238 -16.02 4.22 4.68
CA GLU A 238 -16.78 3.83 5.85
C GLU A 238 -17.56 2.54 5.57
N ARG A 239 -17.61 1.63 6.53
CA ARG A 239 -18.64 0.59 6.55
C ARG A 239 -19.89 1.22 7.15
N PRO A 240 -21.00 1.42 6.39
CA PRO A 240 -22.21 2.06 6.91
C PRO A 240 -22.84 1.27 8.07
N GLN A 241 -23.79 1.94 8.79
CA GLN A 241 -24.49 1.40 9.96
C GLN A 241 -25.36 0.20 9.61
#